data_4067fe69bdc81dfaf2f152424eba8693
#
_entry.id   4067fe69bdc81dfaf2f152424eba8693
#
_cell.length_a   1.000
_cell.length_b   1.000
_cell.length_c   1.000
_cell.angle_alpha   90.00
_cell.angle_beta   90.00
_cell.angle_gamma   90.00
#
_symmetry.space_group_name_H-M   'P 1'
#
loop_
_entity.id
_entity.type
_entity.pdbx_description
1 polymer ?
#
loop_
_entity_poly.entity_id
_entity_poly.type
_entity_poly.pdbx_seq_one_letter_code
_entity_poly.pdbx_strand_id
1 'polypeptide(L)'
;MRKTLVFDMDGTIADLYGVNGWLENLREENARPYIEAKPLYDMDVLASILGLLRLNGWTIAITSWLSKESTKAYDKKVREAKKEWLAKYNFPYDEIHLVKYGTTKA
;
A
#
# COMPACT_ATOMS: atom_id res chain seq x y z
N MET A 1 -17.66 20.47 0.18
CA MET A 1 -16.58 19.95 -0.67
C MET A 1 -15.92 18.74 0.00
N ARG A 2 -15.82 17.62 -0.72
CA ARG A 2 -15.21 16.40 -0.18
C ARG A 2 -13.69 16.51 -0.23
N LYS A 3 -13.04 16.25 0.90
CA LYS A 3 -11.57 16.25 0.99
C LYS A 3 -11.04 14.83 0.89
N THR A 4 -9.95 14.65 0.19
CA THR A 4 -9.30 13.35 0.03
C THR A 4 -7.87 13.40 0.55
N LEU A 5 -7.55 12.43 1.42
CA LEU A 5 -6.18 12.21 1.89
C LEU A 5 -5.62 11.00 1.15
N VAL A 6 -4.51 11.19 0.45
CA VAL A 6 -3.90 10.15 -0.38
C VAL A 6 -2.59 9.69 0.25
N PHE A 7 -2.44 8.38 0.42
CA PHE A 7 -1.20 7.77 0.91
C PHE A 7 -0.52 6.99 -0.19
N ASP A 8 0.79 7.14 -0.28
CA ASP A 8 1.66 6.18 -0.93
C ASP A 8 1.89 5.03 0.06
N MET A 9 2.03 3.80 -0.42
CA MET A 9 2.14 2.63 0.45
C MET A 9 3.60 2.26 0.75
N ASP A 10 4.36 1.89 -0.26
CA ASP A 10 5.73 1.39 -0.07
C ASP A 10 6.69 2.50 0.34
N GLY A 11 7.39 2.30 1.46
CA GLY A 11 8.30 3.29 2.01
C GLY A 11 7.60 4.44 2.76
N THR A 12 6.26 4.46 2.79
CA THR A 12 5.48 5.47 3.50
C THR A 12 4.72 4.88 4.69
N ILE A 13 3.90 3.84 4.46
CA ILE A 13 3.19 3.15 5.54
C ILE A 13 3.69 1.73 5.73
N ALA A 14 4.22 1.09 4.67
CA ALA A 14 4.78 -0.25 4.70
C ALA A 14 6.28 -0.18 4.41
N ASP A 15 7.09 -0.81 5.25
CA ASP A 15 8.55 -0.83 5.10
C ASP A 15 8.99 -1.95 4.16
N LEU A 16 8.64 -1.81 2.88
CA LEU A 16 9.03 -2.76 1.83
C LEU A 16 10.56 -2.90 1.75
N TYR A 17 11.25 -1.78 1.81
CA TYR A 17 12.70 -1.73 1.64
C TYR A 17 13.49 -2.25 2.84
N GLY A 18 12.82 -2.42 3.97
CA GLY A 18 13.39 -3.05 5.16
C GLY A 18 13.29 -4.57 5.15
N VAL A 19 12.57 -5.16 4.20
CA VAL A 19 12.49 -6.62 4.07
C VAL A 19 13.79 -7.16 3.49
N ASN A 20 14.40 -8.11 4.17
CA ASN A 20 15.64 -8.72 3.70
C ASN A 20 15.42 -9.42 2.35
N GLY A 21 16.23 -9.06 1.35
CA GLY A 21 16.14 -9.64 0.01
C GLY A 21 14.97 -9.10 -0.83
N TRP A 22 14.41 -7.94 -0.48
CA TRP A 22 13.24 -7.39 -1.17
C TRP A 22 13.48 -7.21 -2.69
N LEU A 23 14.65 -6.71 -3.08
CA LEU A 23 14.94 -6.46 -4.50
C LEU A 23 15.07 -7.76 -5.28
N GLU A 24 15.76 -8.75 -4.73
CA GLU A 24 15.92 -10.06 -5.35
C GLU A 24 14.57 -10.76 -5.54
N ASN A 25 13.71 -10.68 -4.53
CA ASN A 25 12.36 -11.24 -4.60
C ASN A 25 11.52 -10.55 -5.67
N LEU A 26 11.63 -9.24 -5.82
CA LEU A 26 10.93 -8.52 -6.88
C LEU A 26 11.42 -8.97 -8.27
N ARG A 27 12.72 -9.13 -8.44
CA ARG A 27 13.31 -9.60 -9.71
C ARG A 27 12.87 -11.01 -10.07
N GLU A 28 12.66 -11.85 -9.06
CA GLU A 28 12.16 -13.22 -9.22
C GLU A 28 10.62 -13.29 -9.27
N GLU A 29 9.95 -12.14 -9.30
CA GLU A 29 8.49 -12.04 -9.27
C GLU A 29 7.84 -12.74 -8.08
N ASN A 30 8.45 -12.59 -6.90
CA ASN A 30 7.95 -13.11 -5.63
C ASN A 30 7.31 -11.97 -4.84
N ALA A 31 6.04 -12.12 -4.46
CA ALA A 31 5.30 -11.09 -3.71
C ALA A 31 5.59 -11.11 -2.20
N ARG A 32 6.47 -11.99 -1.70
CA ARG A 32 6.80 -12.11 -0.28
C ARG A 32 7.15 -10.77 0.40
N PRO A 33 7.97 -9.88 -0.19
CA PRO A 33 8.29 -8.61 0.47
C PRO A 33 7.07 -7.75 0.78
N TYR A 34 6.06 -7.78 -0.09
CA TYR A 34 4.81 -7.02 0.13
C TYR A 34 3.98 -7.60 1.27
N ILE A 35 4.10 -8.89 1.52
CA ILE A 35 3.37 -9.57 2.59
C ILE A 35 4.09 -9.39 3.93
N GLU A 36 5.42 -9.47 3.94
CA GLU A 36 6.25 -9.43 5.13
C GLU A 36 6.67 -8.03 5.59
N ALA A 37 6.42 -7.00 4.80
CA ALA A 37 6.77 -5.63 5.16
C ALA A 37 6.18 -5.25 6.51
N LYS A 38 7.00 -4.60 7.36
CA LYS A 38 6.54 -4.11 8.66
C LYS A 38 5.91 -2.73 8.52
N PRO A 39 4.93 -2.39 9.37
CA PRO A 39 4.40 -1.03 9.38
C PRO A 39 5.46 -0.02 9.82
N LEU A 40 5.44 1.17 9.22
CA LEU A 40 6.30 2.29 9.60
C LEU A 40 5.69 3.16 10.72
N TYR A 41 4.43 2.90 11.07
CA TYR A 41 3.70 3.62 12.11
C TYR A 41 3.00 2.64 13.04
N ASP A 42 2.57 3.14 14.19
CA ASP A 42 1.62 2.42 15.04
C ASP A 42 0.27 2.38 14.29
N MET A 43 -0.07 1.23 13.75
CA MET A 43 -1.25 1.09 12.88
C MET A 43 -2.55 1.25 13.62
N ASP A 44 -2.61 0.94 14.93
CA ASP A 44 -3.82 1.15 15.73
C ASP A 44 -4.09 2.64 15.92
N VAL A 45 -3.05 3.40 16.21
CA VAL A 45 -3.14 4.87 16.34
C VAL A 45 -3.51 5.50 15.01
N LEU A 46 -2.84 5.09 13.93
CA LEU A 46 -3.12 5.60 12.59
C LEU A 46 -4.55 5.30 12.16
N ALA A 47 -5.02 4.07 12.38
CA ALA A 47 -6.40 3.69 12.05
C ALA A 47 -7.43 4.53 12.83
N SER A 48 -7.16 4.83 14.09
CA SER A 48 -8.03 5.69 14.90
C SER A 48 -8.11 7.11 14.36
N ILE A 49 -6.97 7.69 14.01
CA ILE A 49 -6.90 9.04 13.43
C ILE A 49 -7.65 9.10 12.10
N LEU A 50 -7.41 8.13 11.21
CA LEU A 50 -8.06 8.08 9.91
C LEU A 50 -9.56 7.84 10.03
N GLY A 51 -9.99 7.05 11.01
CA GLY A 51 -11.40 6.83 11.31
C GLY A 51 -12.10 8.12 11.69
N LEU A 52 -11.47 8.95 12.52
CA LEU A 52 -11.99 10.27 12.88
C LEU A 52 -12.09 11.21 11.67
N LEU A 53 -11.08 11.19 10.79
CA LEU A 53 -11.11 11.99 9.56
C LEU A 53 -12.28 11.58 8.66
N ARG A 54 -12.53 10.27 8.51
CA ARG A 54 -13.65 9.77 7.72
C ARG A 54 -15.00 10.23 8.30
N LEU A 55 -15.14 10.25 9.61
CA LEU A 55 -16.34 10.76 10.27
C LEU A 55 -16.54 12.25 10.00
N ASN A 56 -15.49 12.98 9.71
CA ASN A 56 -15.52 14.41 9.36
C ASN A 56 -15.57 14.66 7.85
N GLY A 57 -15.92 13.67 7.06
CA GLY A 57 -16.15 13.82 5.63
C GLY A 57 -14.91 13.63 4.75
N TRP A 58 -13.79 13.17 5.31
CA TRP A 58 -12.61 12.86 4.51
C TRP A 58 -12.72 11.52 3.82
N THR A 59 -12.25 11.46 2.59
CA THR A 59 -12.04 10.21 1.86
C THR A 59 -10.58 9.80 2.00
N ILE A 60 -10.32 8.55 2.32
CA ILE A 60 -8.96 8.01 2.43
C ILE A 60 -8.66 7.16 1.21
N ALA A 61 -7.61 7.51 0.49
CA ALA A 61 -7.19 6.82 -0.71
C ALA A 61 -5.74 6.32 -0.60
N ILE A 62 -5.48 5.17 -1.19
CA ILE A 62 -4.14 4.62 -1.36
C ILE A 62 -3.81 4.67 -2.85
N THR A 63 -2.64 5.20 -3.20
CA THR A 63 -2.09 5.11 -4.55
C THR A 63 -0.70 4.53 -4.46
N SER A 64 -0.45 3.44 -5.16
CA SER A 64 0.83 2.75 -5.10
C SER A 64 1.24 2.22 -6.47
N TRP A 65 2.53 2.22 -6.75
CA TRP A 65 3.06 1.65 -7.97
C TRP A 65 3.20 0.14 -7.85
N LEU A 66 2.90 -0.54 -8.95
CA LEU A 66 3.26 -1.95 -9.13
C LEU A 66 4.74 -2.03 -9.50
N SER A 67 5.30 -3.24 -9.48
CA SER A 67 6.72 -3.45 -9.76
C SER A 67 7.07 -3.05 -11.20
N LYS A 68 8.28 -2.53 -11.39
CA LYS A 68 8.80 -2.17 -12.71
C LYS A 68 8.96 -3.43 -13.57
N GLU A 69 8.52 -3.34 -14.83
CA GLU A 69 8.67 -4.41 -15.82
C GLU A 69 8.07 -5.76 -15.38
N SER A 70 7.04 -5.72 -14.56
CA SER A 70 6.40 -6.94 -14.07
C SER A 70 5.42 -7.54 -15.07
N THR A 71 5.19 -8.85 -14.95
CA THR A 71 4.16 -9.55 -15.72
C THR A 71 2.77 -9.27 -15.13
N LYS A 72 1.71 -9.52 -15.92
CA LYS A 72 0.33 -9.39 -15.43
C LYS A 72 0.05 -10.34 -14.27
N ALA A 73 0.62 -11.55 -14.30
CA ALA A 73 0.46 -12.53 -13.23
C ALA A 73 1.08 -12.04 -11.92
N TYR A 74 2.26 -11.43 -12.00
CA TYR A 74 2.92 -10.87 -10.83
C TYR A 74 2.17 -9.64 -10.30
N ASP A 75 1.70 -8.77 -11.19
CA ASP A 75 0.90 -7.61 -10.80
C ASP A 75 -0.33 -8.03 -10.00
N LYS A 76 -0.98 -9.11 -10.41
CA LYS A 76 -2.14 -9.65 -9.68
C LYS A 76 -1.75 -10.10 -8.27
N LYS A 77 -0.62 -10.83 -8.14
CA LYS A 77 -0.10 -11.28 -6.84
C LYS A 77 0.23 -10.08 -5.94
N VAL A 78 0.87 -9.06 -6.49
CA VAL A 78 1.23 -7.85 -5.74
C VAL A 78 -0.02 -7.09 -5.27
N ARG A 79 -1.02 -6.97 -6.14
CA ARG A 79 -2.30 -6.33 -5.79
C ARG A 79 -2.97 -7.04 -4.61
N GLU A 80 -3.04 -8.36 -4.67
CA GLU A 80 -3.62 -9.17 -3.61
C GLU A 80 -2.83 -9.04 -2.31
N ALA A 81 -1.49 -9.10 -2.38
CA ALA A 81 -0.61 -8.96 -1.23
C ALA A 81 -0.79 -7.59 -0.54
N LYS A 82 -0.86 -6.51 -1.32
CA LYS A 82 -1.06 -5.16 -0.76
C LYS A 82 -2.41 -5.03 -0.07
N LYS A 83 -3.47 -5.55 -0.66
CA LYS A 83 -4.82 -5.53 -0.06
C LYS A 83 -4.88 -6.36 1.22
N GLU A 84 -4.27 -7.53 1.23
CA GLU A 84 -4.18 -8.39 2.42
C GLU A 84 -3.40 -7.70 3.54
N TRP A 85 -2.31 -7.03 3.21
CA TRP A 85 -1.50 -6.28 4.18
C TRP A 85 -2.31 -5.18 4.84
N LEU A 86 -3.05 -4.40 4.06
CA LEU A 86 -3.91 -3.34 4.57
C LEU A 86 -5.02 -3.91 5.48
N ALA A 87 -5.61 -5.02 5.10
CA ALA A 87 -6.63 -5.70 5.89
C ALA A 87 -6.06 -6.25 7.20
N LYS A 88 -4.85 -6.81 7.16
CA LYS A 88 -4.17 -7.34 8.35
C LYS A 88 -3.99 -6.28 9.42
N TYR A 89 -3.70 -5.05 9.02
CA TYR A 89 -3.49 -3.93 9.96
C TYR A 89 -4.72 -3.04 10.12
N ASN A 90 -5.87 -3.45 9.59
CA ASN A 90 -7.13 -2.72 9.70
C ASN A 90 -7.03 -1.27 9.21
N PHE A 91 -6.24 -1.03 8.15
CA PHE A 91 -6.08 0.30 7.59
C PHE A 91 -7.39 0.76 6.94
N PRO A 92 -8.00 1.86 7.42
CA PRO A 92 -9.26 2.34 6.86
C PRO A 92 -9.01 3.13 5.58
N TYR A 93 -9.44 2.59 4.45
CA TYR A 93 -9.38 3.30 3.18
C TYR A 93 -10.69 3.13 2.41
N ASP A 94 -11.01 4.12 1.59
CA ASP A 94 -12.22 4.11 0.76
C ASP A 94 -11.90 3.74 -0.67
N GLU A 95 -10.70 4.12 -1.15
CA GLU A 95 -10.25 3.88 -2.51
C GLU A 95 -8.81 3.35 -2.51
N ILE A 96 -8.52 2.44 -3.42
CA ILE A 96 -7.17 1.95 -3.65
C ILE A 96 -6.86 1.95 -5.14
N HIS A 97 -5.76 2.58 -5.52
CA HIS A 97 -5.30 2.72 -6.89
C HIS A 97 -3.91 2.11 -7.03
N LEU A 98 -3.84 0.89 -7.57
CA LEU A 98 -2.59 0.19 -7.84
C LEU A 98 -2.28 0.36 -9.32
N VAL A 99 -1.32 1.24 -9.61
CA VAL A 99 -1.04 1.71 -10.97
C VAL A 99 0.33 1.24 -11.45
N LYS A 100 0.54 1.29 -12.76
CA LYS A 100 1.83 0.89 -13.35
C LYS A 100 2.96 1.77 -12.82
N TYR A 101 4.15 1.19 -12.68
CA TYR A 101 5.35 1.90 -12.29
C TYR A 101 5.56 3.13 -13.18
N GLY A 102 5.83 4.25 -12.55
CA GLY A 102 6.06 5.51 -13.25
C GLY A 102 4.80 6.33 -13.56
N THR A 103 3.60 5.81 -13.25
CA THR A 103 2.36 6.58 -13.41
C THR A 103 2.34 7.75 -12.42
N THR A 104 1.92 8.93 -12.89
CA THR A 104 1.79 10.11 -12.01
C THR A 104 0.74 9.86 -10.93
N LYS A 105 1.09 10.12 -9.67
CA LYS A 105 0.22 9.89 -8.51
C LYS A 105 -0.54 11.13 -8.04
N ALA A 106 -0.57 12.13 -8.85
CA ALA A 106 -1.23 13.39 -8.49
C ALA A 106 -2.74 13.26 -8.33
#